data_e77cf8cb6d38f4ade538e33af61a9f5f
#
_entry.id   e77cf8cb6d38f4ade538e33af61a9f5f
#
_cell.length_a   1.000
_cell.length_b   1.000
_cell.length_c   1.000
_cell.angle_alpha   90.00
_cell.angle_beta   90.00
_cell.angle_gamma   90.00
#
_symmetry.space_group_name_H-M   'P 1'
#
loop_
_entity.id
_entity.type
_entity.pdbx_description
1 polymer ?
#
loop_
_entity_poly.entity_id
_entity_poly.type
_entity_poly.pdbx_seq_one_letter_code
_entity_poly.pdbx_strand_id
1 'polypeptide(L)'
;PEVPVDGGDATKYISAHYLSWNASKKLNFGLFESVVWGNTNNRGFDMSFLNPIIFYRSVEFASSSKAGNALLGLTAKYRWNNQVNLYTQFLLDEFSLEDVKAGNQSWKNKYGYQLGVKYFNAFNVPNLLLQAEYNSVRPYMYSHSNVLTNYGNTNQSLGHQWGGNFREGILIGHYVRNRYSADAKFTFGQRGLDFNTPENTLNYGGNIYRSYNDERAANSGVKIGQGNKTNVFIADIQAAYLVNPQMNMKFLVSYIYRNFDPSQNTETNFKQTTNWFSIGLRADIFNWYFDY
;
A
#
# COMPACT_ATOMS: atom_id res chain seq x y z
N PRO A 1 -20.29 6.02 -0.27
CA PRO A 1 -21.19 7.07 -0.72
C PRO A 1 -20.81 7.44 -2.14
N GLU A 2 -21.74 7.18 -3.06
CA GLU A 2 -21.63 7.64 -4.43
C GLU A 2 -21.60 9.17 -4.36
N VAL A 3 -20.56 9.76 -4.91
CA VAL A 3 -20.57 11.21 -5.15
C VAL A 3 -21.53 11.40 -6.32
N PRO A 4 -22.71 12.02 -6.11
CA PRO A 4 -23.66 12.20 -7.20
C PRO A 4 -23.01 13.10 -8.24
N VAL A 5 -22.75 12.57 -9.40
CA VAL A 5 -22.33 13.33 -10.57
C VAL A 5 -23.46 13.21 -11.57
N ASP A 6 -24.02 14.33 -11.98
CA ASP A 6 -25.03 14.38 -13.03
C ASP A 6 -24.50 13.68 -14.29
N GLY A 7 -24.93 12.42 -14.51
CA GLY A 7 -24.76 11.70 -15.75
C GLY A 7 -23.46 11.00 -16.03
N GLY A 8 -22.58 10.74 -15.05
CA GLY A 8 -21.33 10.00 -15.27
C GLY A 8 -20.47 9.78 -14.04
N ASP A 9 -19.41 8.99 -14.17
CA ASP A 9 -18.42 8.76 -13.12
C ASP A 9 -17.64 10.06 -12.79
N ALA A 10 -17.41 10.28 -11.49
CA ALA A 10 -16.65 11.43 -11.02
C ALA A 10 -15.19 11.34 -11.48
N THR A 11 -14.75 12.28 -12.31
CA THR A 11 -13.39 12.32 -12.83
C THR A 11 -12.44 12.95 -11.83
N LYS A 12 -11.31 12.31 -11.60
CA LYS A 12 -10.16 12.86 -10.89
C LYS A 12 -8.88 12.65 -11.66
N TYR A 13 -7.90 13.47 -11.35
CA TYR A 13 -6.58 13.45 -11.96
C TYR A 13 -5.51 13.21 -10.89
N ILE A 14 -4.39 12.65 -11.31
CA ILE A 14 -3.22 12.47 -10.47
C ILE A 14 -1.98 12.89 -11.24
N SER A 15 -1.07 13.60 -10.58
CA SER A 15 0.29 13.83 -11.01
C SER A 15 1.26 13.28 -9.98
N ALA A 16 2.35 12.69 -10.43
CA ALA A 16 3.37 12.16 -9.53
C ALA A 16 4.78 12.44 -10.11
N HIS A 17 5.69 12.83 -9.20
CA HIS A 17 7.10 13.03 -9.52
C HIS A 17 7.95 12.13 -8.64
N TYR A 18 9.00 11.56 -9.21
CA TYR A 18 9.96 10.75 -8.49
C TYR A 18 11.38 11.14 -8.88
N LEU A 19 12.16 11.61 -7.92
CA LEU A 19 13.57 11.90 -8.06
C LEU A 19 14.38 10.78 -7.41
N SER A 20 15.22 10.09 -8.18
CA SER A 20 16.12 9.06 -7.68
C SER A 20 17.57 9.51 -7.77
N TRP A 21 18.29 9.43 -6.66
CA TRP A 21 19.69 9.84 -6.57
C TRP A 21 20.56 8.73 -5.99
N ASN A 22 21.57 8.32 -6.76
CA ASN A 22 22.60 7.40 -6.30
C ASN A 22 23.69 8.18 -5.54
N ALA A 23 23.52 8.32 -4.23
CA ALA A 23 24.48 9.01 -3.36
C ALA A 23 25.83 8.28 -3.30
N SER A 24 25.83 6.96 -3.53
CA SER A 24 27.04 6.14 -3.65
C SER A 24 26.76 4.86 -4.46
N LYS A 25 27.80 4.02 -4.69
CA LYS A 25 27.63 2.68 -5.30
C LYS A 25 26.76 1.74 -4.47
N LYS A 26 26.50 2.07 -3.20
CA LYS A 26 25.72 1.24 -2.26
C LYS A 26 24.43 1.88 -1.79
N LEU A 27 24.28 3.20 -1.92
CA LEU A 27 23.19 3.95 -1.34
C LEU A 27 22.44 4.75 -2.41
N ASN A 28 21.16 4.50 -2.54
CA ASN A 28 20.22 5.24 -3.36
C ASN A 28 19.16 5.87 -2.45
N PHE A 29 18.87 7.14 -2.68
CA PHE A 29 17.72 7.85 -2.13
C PHE A 29 16.72 8.19 -3.21
N GLY A 30 15.45 8.19 -2.86
CA GLY A 30 14.37 8.67 -3.71
C GLY A 30 13.48 9.64 -2.95
N LEU A 31 13.09 10.71 -3.62
CA LEU A 31 12.08 11.64 -3.16
C LEU A 31 10.89 11.54 -4.12
N PHE A 32 9.69 11.52 -3.62
CA PHE A 32 8.51 11.54 -4.47
C PHE A 32 7.41 12.39 -3.87
N GLU A 33 6.60 12.88 -4.75
CA GLU A 33 5.34 13.53 -4.43
C GLU A 33 4.24 13.01 -5.35
N SER A 34 3.02 13.08 -4.88
CA SER A 34 1.85 12.79 -5.67
C SER A 34 0.73 13.74 -5.27
N VAL A 35 0.05 14.32 -6.24
CA VAL A 35 -1.08 15.21 -6.01
C VAL A 35 -2.30 14.67 -6.74
N VAL A 36 -3.42 14.53 -6.03
CA VAL A 36 -4.71 14.10 -6.57
C VAL A 36 -5.68 15.27 -6.51
N TRP A 37 -6.36 15.57 -7.62
CA TRP A 37 -7.40 16.60 -7.66
C TRP A 37 -8.62 16.14 -8.44
N GLY A 38 -9.79 16.66 -8.07
CA GLY A 38 -11.05 16.36 -8.75
C GLY A 38 -11.34 17.34 -9.89
N ASN A 39 -12.14 16.90 -10.86
CA ASN A 39 -12.70 17.75 -11.90
C ASN A 39 -13.90 18.56 -11.38
N THR A 40 -13.73 19.21 -10.23
CA THR A 40 -14.76 20.09 -9.68
C THR A 40 -14.78 21.43 -10.41
N ASN A 41 -15.97 21.98 -10.69
CA ASN A 41 -16.15 23.24 -11.41
C ASN A 41 -15.49 23.27 -12.80
N ASN A 42 -15.51 22.14 -13.51
CA ASN A 42 -14.88 21.99 -14.85
C ASN A 42 -13.41 22.40 -14.89
N ARG A 43 -12.68 22.18 -13.78
CA ARG A 43 -11.24 22.50 -13.69
C ARG A 43 -10.41 21.78 -14.73
N GLY A 44 -10.82 20.57 -15.11
CA GLY A 44 -10.11 19.74 -16.08
C GLY A 44 -8.71 19.33 -15.61
N PHE A 45 -7.91 18.91 -16.59
CA PHE A 45 -6.49 18.63 -16.38
C PHE A 45 -5.72 19.94 -16.21
N ASP A 46 -4.99 20.08 -15.12
CA ASP A 46 -4.24 21.29 -14.79
C ASP A 46 -2.77 21.13 -15.24
N MET A 47 -2.42 21.81 -16.34
CA MET A 47 -1.08 21.77 -16.96
C MET A 47 0.04 22.21 -16.00
N SER A 48 -0.27 22.94 -14.93
CA SER A 48 0.72 23.38 -13.97
C SER A 48 1.36 22.22 -13.19
N PHE A 49 0.69 21.06 -13.14
CA PHE A 49 1.24 19.83 -12.56
C PHE A 49 2.24 19.10 -13.46
N LEU A 50 2.45 19.57 -14.69
CA LEU A 50 3.53 19.07 -15.55
C LEU A 50 4.88 19.75 -15.24
N ASN A 51 4.93 20.70 -14.31
CA ASN A 51 6.17 21.31 -13.88
C ASN A 51 7.10 20.24 -13.27
N PRO A 52 8.30 20.00 -13.83
CA PRO A 52 9.18 18.94 -13.36
C PRO A 52 9.87 19.23 -12.03
N ILE A 53 9.67 20.42 -11.46
CA ILE A 53 10.27 20.79 -10.17
C ILE A 53 9.47 20.09 -9.06
N ILE A 54 10.10 19.07 -8.49
CA ILE A 54 9.52 18.30 -7.38
C ILE A 54 9.26 19.20 -6.15
N PHE A 55 8.16 18.96 -5.46
CA PHE A 55 7.64 19.70 -4.29
C PHE A 55 7.17 21.14 -4.54
N TYR A 56 7.36 21.69 -5.74
CA TYR A 56 6.94 23.06 -6.02
C TYR A 56 5.42 23.24 -5.85
N ARG A 57 4.65 22.27 -6.40
CA ARG A 57 3.17 22.33 -6.35
C ARG A 57 2.57 21.82 -5.07
N SER A 58 3.13 20.80 -4.46
CA SER A 58 2.63 20.27 -3.19
C SER A 58 2.72 21.31 -2.06
N VAL A 59 3.78 22.12 -2.04
CA VAL A 59 3.93 23.23 -1.09
C VAL A 59 2.90 24.34 -1.36
N GLU A 60 2.68 24.70 -2.64
CA GLU A 60 1.68 25.70 -3.03
C GLU A 60 0.26 25.24 -2.69
N PHE A 61 -0.03 23.96 -2.85
CA PHE A 61 -1.34 23.36 -2.53
C PHE A 61 -1.63 23.32 -1.03
N ALA A 62 -0.64 23.07 -0.19
CA ALA A 62 -0.80 23.10 1.25
C ALA A 62 -1.27 24.47 1.78
N SER A 63 -1.08 25.53 0.98
CA SER A 63 -1.45 26.91 1.34
C SER A 63 -2.74 27.43 0.69
N SER A 64 -3.42 26.65 -0.18
CA SER A 64 -4.56 27.10 -0.98
C SER A 64 -5.83 26.29 -0.70
N SER A 65 -6.97 26.97 -0.56
CA SER A 65 -8.31 26.35 -0.40
C SER A 65 -8.81 25.58 -1.65
N LYS A 66 -8.11 25.66 -2.78
CA LYS A 66 -8.40 24.93 -4.03
C LYS A 66 -7.60 23.64 -4.13
N ALA A 67 -7.01 23.22 -3.04
CA ALA A 67 -6.04 22.13 -2.99
C ALA A 67 -6.67 20.76 -3.31
N GLY A 68 -5.92 19.94 -4.03
CA GLY A 68 -6.09 18.51 -4.06
C GLY A 68 -5.51 17.85 -2.79
N ASN A 69 -5.36 16.55 -2.82
CA ASN A 69 -4.69 15.77 -1.79
C ASN A 69 -3.24 15.54 -2.22
N ALA A 70 -2.27 16.01 -1.43
CA ALA A 70 -0.86 15.89 -1.72
C ALA A 70 -0.21 14.89 -0.77
N LEU A 71 0.52 13.91 -1.32
CA LEU A 71 1.35 12.97 -0.59
C LEU A 71 2.82 13.19 -0.90
N LEU A 72 3.65 13.18 0.14
CA LEU A 72 5.10 13.30 0.02
C LEU A 72 5.75 12.01 0.50
N GLY A 73 6.86 11.61 -0.11
CA GLY A 73 7.54 10.41 0.33
C GLY A 73 9.04 10.42 0.12
N LEU A 74 9.68 9.59 0.91
CA LEU A 74 11.11 9.34 0.90
C LEU A 74 11.33 7.84 0.75
N THR A 75 12.27 7.44 -0.11
CA THR A 75 12.76 6.06 -0.19
C THR A 75 14.26 6.01 0.03
N ALA A 76 14.73 4.91 0.59
CA ALA A 76 16.15 4.63 0.63
C ALA A 76 16.41 3.15 0.37
N LYS A 77 17.46 2.85 -0.41
CA LYS A 77 17.94 1.50 -0.66
C LYS A 77 19.43 1.46 -0.35
N TYR A 78 19.84 0.50 0.49
CA TYR A 78 21.22 0.32 0.88
C TYR A 78 21.70 -1.10 0.62
N ARG A 79 22.71 -1.25 -0.22
CA ARG A 79 23.40 -2.53 -0.45
C ARG A 79 24.44 -2.74 0.63
N TRP A 80 24.08 -3.48 1.68
CA TRP A 80 24.99 -3.80 2.78
C TRP A 80 26.22 -4.54 2.26
N ASN A 81 25.98 -5.61 1.51
CA ASN A 81 27.00 -6.43 0.85
C ASN A 81 26.44 -7.01 -0.46
N ASN A 82 27.11 -7.99 -1.03
CA ASN A 82 26.67 -8.63 -2.30
C ASN A 82 25.41 -9.50 -2.14
N GLN A 83 25.04 -9.86 -0.91
CA GLN A 83 23.90 -10.73 -0.62
C GLN A 83 22.76 -10.01 0.07
N VAL A 84 23.02 -8.91 0.81
CA VAL A 84 22.00 -8.26 1.65
C VAL A 84 21.72 -6.86 1.16
N ASN A 85 20.46 -6.61 0.83
CA ASN A 85 19.92 -5.28 0.50
C ASN A 85 18.87 -4.88 1.53
N LEU A 86 19.03 -3.67 2.08
CA LEU A 86 18.04 -3.01 2.94
C LEU A 86 17.28 -1.98 2.12
N TYR A 87 16.00 -1.81 2.41
CA TYR A 87 15.19 -0.77 1.79
C TYR A 87 14.16 -0.24 2.76
N THR A 88 13.79 1.02 2.56
CA THR A 88 12.77 1.69 3.36
C THR A 88 12.01 2.69 2.52
N GLN A 89 10.78 2.93 2.91
CA GLN A 89 9.94 4.00 2.39
C GLN A 89 9.24 4.69 3.57
N PHE A 90 9.16 6.00 3.50
CA PHE A 90 8.35 6.82 4.38
C PHE A 90 7.40 7.65 3.54
N LEU A 91 6.15 7.74 3.96
CA LEU A 91 5.09 8.45 3.27
C LEU A 91 4.36 9.36 4.23
N LEU A 92 4.13 10.59 3.82
CA LEU A 92 3.47 11.64 4.59
C LEU A 92 2.28 12.17 3.78
N ASP A 93 1.09 12.17 4.37
CA ASP A 93 -0.16 12.70 3.77
C ASP A 93 -0.49 14.07 4.38
N GLU A 94 -0.67 14.13 5.69
CA GLU A 94 -0.87 15.37 6.45
C GLU A 94 0.02 15.37 7.70
N PHE A 95 0.41 16.57 8.14
CA PHE A 95 1.30 16.74 9.27
C PHE A 95 1.02 18.03 10.05
N SER A 96 0.89 17.90 11.36
CA SER A 96 0.78 19.03 12.30
C SER A 96 1.93 18.96 13.30
N LEU A 97 2.89 19.86 13.15
CA LEU A 97 4.05 19.94 14.05
C LEU A 97 3.65 20.28 15.48
N GLU A 98 2.60 21.10 15.65
CA GLU A 98 2.05 21.46 16.95
C GLU A 98 1.55 20.22 17.69
N ASP A 99 0.75 19.38 17.00
CA ASP A 99 0.22 18.16 17.57
C ASP A 99 1.30 17.12 17.88
N VAL A 100 2.38 17.08 17.08
CA VAL A 100 3.55 16.21 17.37
C VAL A 100 4.25 16.66 18.63
N LYS A 101 4.50 17.98 18.77
CA LYS A 101 5.13 18.56 19.98
C LYS A 101 4.27 18.35 21.23
N ALA A 102 2.94 18.40 21.08
CA ALA A 102 2.01 18.15 22.17
C ALA A 102 1.92 16.66 22.57
N GLY A 103 2.43 15.74 21.75
CA GLY A 103 2.38 14.29 22.01
C GLY A 103 0.97 13.71 22.04
N ASN A 104 -0.02 14.40 21.49
CA ASN A 104 -1.44 14.10 21.62
C ASN A 104 -1.94 12.98 20.68
N GLN A 105 -1.05 12.43 19.84
CA GLN A 105 -1.39 11.40 18.83
C GLN A 105 -2.56 11.83 17.92
N SER A 106 -2.53 13.08 17.43
CA SER A 106 -3.55 13.64 16.58
C SER A 106 -3.81 12.82 15.31
N TRP A 107 -5.06 12.78 14.88
CA TRP A 107 -5.48 12.19 13.60
C TRP A 107 -4.84 12.89 12.39
N LYS A 108 -4.49 14.18 12.50
CA LYS A 108 -3.86 14.98 11.43
C LYS A 108 -2.48 14.47 11.03
N ASN A 109 -1.78 13.78 11.94
CA ASN A 109 -0.46 13.23 11.64
C ASN A 109 -0.60 11.89 10.92
N LYS A 110 -0.82 11.94 9.61
CA LYS A 110 -1.02 10.81 8.73
C LYS A 110 0.27 10.44 8.02
N TYR A 111 0.84 9.31 8.39
CA TYR A 111 2.05 8.78 7.77
C TYR A 111 2.04 7.26 7.72
N GLY A 112 2.84 6.74 6.80
CA GLY A 112 3.13 5.32 6.69
C GLY A 112 4.61 5.07 6.46
N TYR A 113 5.09 3.89 6.83
CA TYR A 113 6.45 3.50 6.54
C TYR A 113 6.57 2.01 6.24
N GLN A 114 7.57 1.69 5.45
CA GLN A 114 7.99 0.35 5.07
C GLN A 114 9.46 0.17 5.43
N LEU A 115 9.79 -0.98 6.01
CA LEU A 115 11.15 -1.43 6.27
C LEU A 115 11.29 -2.82 5.66
N GLY A 116 12.37 -3.06 4.94
CA GLY A 116 12.57 -4.37 4.33
C GLY A 116 14.03 -4.77 4.18
N VAL A 117 14.24 -6.08 4.12
CA VAL A 117 15.52 -6.71 3.85
C VAL A 117 15.35 -7.82 2.81
N LYS A 118 16.27 -7.89 1.85
CA LYS A 118 16.41 -9.00 0.90
C LYS A 118 17.76 -9.67 1.11
N TYR A 119 17.77 -10.98 1.24
CA TYR A 119 18.95 -11.80 1.42
C TYR A 119 19.07 -12.80 0.27
N PHE A 120 19.93 -12.50 -0.69
CA PHE A 120 20.21 -13.30 -1.87
C PHE A 120 21.24 -14.39 -1.56
N ASN A 121 21.05 -15.57 -2.12
CA ASN A 121 21.85 -16.76 -1.80
C ASN A 121 21.95 -16.98 -0.29
N ALA A 122 20.81 -16.90 0.37
CA ALA A 122 20.70 -16.93 1.82
C ALA A 122 21.39 -18.17 2.38
N PHE A 123 22.16 -18.00 3.46
CA PHE A 123 22.96 -19.05 4.09
C PHE A 123 23.93 -19.77 3.12
N ASN A 124 24.39 -19.07 2.08
CA ASN A 124 25.21 -19.59 0.99
C ASN A 124 24.54 -20.71 0.16
N VAL A 125 23.21 -20.82 0.21
CA VAL A 125 22.43 -21.69 -0.66
C VAL A 125 22.18 -20.95 -2.00
N PRO A 126 22.73 -21.42 -3.12
CA PRO A 126 22.55 -20.78 -4.42
C PRO A 126 21.07 -20.66 -4.80
N ASN A 127 20.69 -19.48 -5.34
CA ASN A 127 19.32 -19.18 -5.79
C ASN A 127 18.23 -19.19 -4.69
N LEU A 128 18.60 -19.17 -3.41
CA LEU A 128 17.68 -18.95 -2.32
C LEU A 128 17.59 -17.45 -2.03
N LEU A 129 16.44 -16.83 -2.30
CA LEU A 129 16.10 -15.49 -1.88
C LEU A 129 15.18 -15.55 -0.65
N LEU A 130 15.56 -14.87 0.41
CA LEU A 130 14.69 -14.58 1.54
C LEU A 130 14.43 -13.08 1.61
N GLN A 131 13.20 -12.69 1.91
CA GLN A 131 12.82 -11.30 2.13
C GLN A 131 11.95 -11.21 3.38
N ALA A 132 12.23 -10.21 4.21
CA ALA A 132 11.36 -9.81 5.30
C ALA A 132 11.00 -8.35 5.12
N GLU A 133 9.74 -8.00 5.38
CA GLU A 133 9.21 -6.67 5.23
C GLU A 133 8.24 -6.35 6.36
N TYR A 134 8.27 -5.12 6.83
CA TYR A 134 7.31 -4.59 7.79
C TYR A 134 6.72 -3.29 7.26
N ASN A 135 5.38 -3.23 7.21
CA ASN A 135 4.60 -2.07 6.79
C ASN A 135 3.74 -1.59 7.94
N SER A 136 3.63 -0.29 8.09
CA SER A 136 2.77 0.33 9.10
C SER A 136 2.20 1.64 8.56
N VAL A 137 0.88 1.79 8.64
CA VAL A 137 0.15 2.95 8.13
C VAL A 137 -0.83 3.42 9.18
N ARG A 138 -0.77 4.72 9.50
CA ARG A 138 -1.65 5.33 10.49
C ARG A 138 -3.11 5.40 10.01
N PRO A 139 -4.07 5.50 10.96
CA PRO A 139 -5.46 5.80 10.64
C PRO A 139 -5.60 7.07 9.81
N TYR A 140 -6.62 7.09 8.96
CA TYR A 140 -6.99 8.18 8.05
C TYR A 140 -6.00 8.47 6.92
N MET A 141 -4.87 7.73 6.83
CA MET A 141 -3.96 7.81 5.72
C MET A 141 -4.68 7.51 4.41
N TYR A 142 -4.34 8.23 3.33
CA TYR A 142 -4.95 8.11 2.01
C TYR A 142 -6.40 8.59 1.88
N SER A 143 -7.10 8.86 2.98
CA SER A 143 -8.43 9.47 2.98
C SER A 143 -8.34 10.99 2.94
N HIS A 144 -9.36 11.66 2.41
CA HIS A 144 -9.42 13.12 2.34
C HIS A 144 -10.81 13.64 2.76
N SER A 145 -10.92 14.93 3.09
CA SER A 145 -12.20 15.57 3.41
C SER A 145 -13.20 15.45 2.28
N ASN A 146 -12.75 15.62 1.05
CA ASN A 146 -13.50 15.30 -0.16
C ASN A 146 -13.09 13.89 -0.61
N VAL A 147 -14.03 12.94 -0.57
CA VAL A 147 -13.81 11.54 -0.95
C VAL A 147 -13.29 11.40 -2.39
N LEU A 148 -13.67 12.30 -3.30
CA LEU A 148 -13.17 12.27 -4.68
C LEU A 148 -11.65 12.44 -4.76
N THR A 149 -11.04 13.17 -3.84
CA THR A 149 -9.59 13.43 -3.83
C THR A 149 -8.81 12.49 -2.90
N ASN A 150 -9.41 11.40 -2.46
CA ASN A 150 -8.69 10.34 -1.76
C ASN A 150 -7.59 9.73 -2.65
N TYR A 151 -6.61 9.07 -2.04
CA TYR A 151 -5.54 8.38 -2.76
C TYR A 151 -5.95 6.96 -3.15
N GLY A 152 -7.01 6.86 -3.94
CA GLY A 152 -7.59 5.62 -4.47
C GLY A 152 -8.12 5.81 -5.89
N ASN A 153 -8.28 4.73 -6.65
CA ASN A 153 -8.89 4.70 -7.98
C ASN A 153 -9.57 3.36 -8.21
N THR A 154 -10.71 3.34 -8.93
CA THR A 154 -11.47 2.11 -9.26
C THR A 154 -11.65 1.18 -8.06
N ASN A 155 -12.05 1.73 -6.92
CA ASN A 155 -12.22 1.04 -5.64
C ASN A 155 -10.96 0.34 -5.09
N GLN A 156 -9.76 0.81 -5.49
CA GLN A 156 -8.48 0.33 -5.00
C GLN A 156 -7.63 1.49 -4.46
N SER A 157 -6.87 1.24 -3.39
CA SER A 157 -5.88 2.19 -2.91
C SER A 157 -4.70 2.29 -3.88
N LEU A 158 -4.26 3.51 -4.19
CA LEU A 158 -3.03 3.76 -4.95
C LEU A 158 -1.77 3.63 -4.07
N GLY A 159 -1.95 3.63 -2.75
CA GLY A 159 -0.93 3.29 -1.78
C GLY A 159 -0.96 1.80 -1.42
N HIS A 160 -0.95 1.49 -0.12
CA HIS A 160 -1.05 0.10 0.31
C HIS A 160 -2.47 -0.46 0.11
N GLN A 161 -2.57 -1.72 -0.33
CA GLN A 161 -3.86 -2.39 -0.63
C GLN A 161 -4.86 -2.43 0.55
N TRP A 162 -4.37 -2.37 1.78
CA TRP A 162 -5.23 -2.36 2.98
C TRP A 162 -5.71 -0.96 3.36
N GLY A 163 -5.31 0.08 2.64
CA GLY A 163 -5.64 1.47 2.96
C GLY A 163 -4.90 1.97 4.19
N GLY A 164 -5.61 2.60 5.12
CA GLY A 164 -5.07 3.09 6.39
C GLY A 164 -5.24 2.13 7.56
N ASN A 165 -4.77 2.55 8.74
CA ASN A 165 -5.03 1.92 10.04
C ASN A 165 -4.61 0.44 10.13
N PHE A 166 -3.37 0.12 9.73
CA PHE A 166 -2.85 -1.25 9.79
C PHE A 166 -1.35 -1.31 10.07
N ARG A 167 -0.90 -2.49 10.44
CA ARG A 167 0.49 -2.94 10.43
C ARG A 167 0.56 -4.39 9.95
N GLU A 168 1.62 -4.72 9.22
CA GLU A 168 1.85 -6.08 8.75
C GLU A 168 3.33 -6.42 8.71
N GLY A 169 3.63 -7.71 8.89
CA GLY A 169 4.91 -8.32 8.60
C GLY A 169 4.76 -9.32 7.45
N ILE A 170 5.68 -9.29 6.50
CA ILE A 170 5.69 -10.18 5.35
C ILE A 170 7.02 -10.93 5.33
N LEU A 171 6.95 -12.25 5.18
CA LEU A 171 8.11 -13.10 4.93
C LEU A 171 7.94 -13.76 3.57
N ILE A 172 8.97 -13.69 2.72
CA ILE A 172 8.98 -14.29 1.39
C ILE A 172 10.21 -15.16 1.27
N GLY A 173 10.01 -16.39 0.78
CA GLY A 173 11.07 -17.29 0.34
C GLY A 173 10.87 -17.65 -1.13
N HIS A 174 11.93 -17.55 -1.91
CA HIS A 174 11.95 -18.02 -3.30
C HIS A 174 13.19 -18.86 -3.52
N TYR A 175 13.02 -20.09 -4.01
CA TYR A 175 14.10 -21.02 -4.27
C TYR A 175 13.97 -21.65 -5.65
N VAL A 176 15.07 -21.69 -6.37
CA VAL A 176 15.15 -22.35 -7.68
C VAL A 176 16.34 -23.31 -7.72
N ARG A 177 16.07 -24.55 -8.10
CA ARG A 177 17.08 -25.54 -8.33
C ARG A 177 16.77 -26.40 -9.57
N ASN A 178 17.61 -26.30 -10.61
CA ASN A 178 17.38 -26.94 -11.90
C ASN A 178 16.00 -26.58 -12.48
N ARG A 179 15.10 -27.56 -12.57
CA ARG A 179 13.72 -27.39 -13.07
C ARG A 179 12.68 -27.17 -11.99
N TYR A 180 13.06 -27.16 -10.72
CA TYR A 180 12.15 -26.97 -9.59
C TYR A 180 12.22 -25.54 -9.10
N SER A 181 11.05 -24.96 -8.79
CA SER A 181 10.96 -23.72 -8.06
C SER A 181 9.94 -23.85 -6.93
N ALA A 182 10.20 -23.15 -5.84
CA ALA A 182 9.31 -23.05 -4.70
C ALA A 182 9.22 -21.60 -4.26
N ASP A 183 8.01 -21.15 -4.03
CA ASP A 183 7.67 -19.82 -3.52
C ASP A 183 6.84 -19.98 -2.26
N ALA A 184 7.15 -19.19 -1.24
CA ALA A 184 6.34 -19.09 -0.03
C ALA A 184 6.25 -17.65 0.40
N LYS A 185 5.03 -17.18 0.70
CA LYS A 185 4.76 -15.85 1.25
C LYS A 185 3.87 -15.99 2.46
N PHE A 186 4.31 -15.45 3.58
CA PHE A 186 3.54 -15.36 4.81
C PHE A 186 3.28 -13.89 5.14
N THR A 187 2.03 -13.55 5.39
CA THR A 187 1.62 -12.22 5.81
C THR A 187 0.94 -12.32 7.16
N PHE A 188 1.44 -11.57 8.12
CA PHE A 188 0.91 -11.42 9.48
C PHE A 188 0.48 -9.97 9.65
N GLY A 189 -0.80 -9.71 9.78
CA GLY A 189 -1.28 -8.35 9.83
C GLY A 189 -2.32 -8.10 10.91
N GLN A 190 -2.44 -6.83 11.28
CA GLN A 190 -3.45 -6.30 12.15
C GLN A 190 -4.01 -5.03 11.54
N ARG A 191 -5.33 -5.00 11.34
CA ARG A 191 -6.08 -3.89 10.79
C ARG A 191 -7.05 -3.33 11.83
N GLY A 192 -7.29 -2.03 11.79
CA GLY A 192 -8.41 -1.41 12.48
C GLY A 192 -9.50 -1.08 11.47
N LEU A 193 -10.64 -1.73 11.57
CA LEU A 193 -11.79 -1.57 10.68
C LEU A 193 -12.92 -0.82 11.38
N ASP A 194 -13.82 -0.23 10.60
CA ASP A 194 -15.06 0.33 11.12
C ASP A 194 -15.99 -0.83 11.52
N PHE A 195 -16.81 -0.64 12.55
CA PHE A 195 -17.77 -1.67 12.96
C PHE A 195 -18.94 -1.76 11.98
N ASN A 196 -19.38 -0.62 11.44
CA ASN A 196 -20.51 -0.51 10.50
C ASN A 196 -21.78 -1.19 11.04
N THR A 197 -22.10 -0.93 12.32
CA THR A 197 -23.34 -1.40 12.96
C THR A 197 -24.22 -0.21 13.30
N PRO A 198 -25.55 -0.38 13.51
CA PRO A 198 -26.42 0.71 13.92
C PRO A 198 -25.99 1.41 15.22
N GLU A 199 -25.32 0.68 16.12
CA GLU A 199 -24.84 1.19 17.41
C GLU A 199 -23.46 1.85 17.31
N ASN A 200 -22.72 1.57 16.24
CA ASN A 200 -21.37 2.12 16.03
C ASN A 200 -21.08 2.37 14.54
N THR A 201 -21.35 3.59 14.14
CA THR A 201 -21.13 4.10 12.78
C THR A 201 -19.82 4.88 12.64
N LEU A 202 -19.00 4.96 13.71
CA LEU A 202 -17.79 5.77 13.76
C LEU A 202 -16.75 5.34 12.73
N ASN A 203 -16.08 6.34 12.18
CA ASN A 203 -14.94 6.18 11.28
C ASN A 203 -13.65 6.03 12.08
N TYR A 204 -13.01 4.87 11.98
CA TYR A 204 -11.74 4.57 12.63
C TYR A 204 -10.52 4.75 11.71
N GLY A 205 -10.73 5.22 10.48
CA GLY A 205 -9.65 5.59 9.55
C GLY A 205 -9.02 4.42 8.81
N GLY A 206 -9.71 3.29 8.70
CA GLY A 206 -9.30 2.15 7.85
C GLY A 206 -9.80 2.26 6.42
N ASN A 207 -10.95 2.90 6.21
CA ASN A 207 -11.60 3.04 4.91
C ASN A 207 -11.19 4.37 4.23
N ILE A 208 -10.41 4.28 3.17
CA ILE A 208 -9.96 5.46 2.41
C ILE A 208 -11.07 6.12 1.58
N TYR A 209 -12.18 5.42 1.33
CA TYR A 209 -13.37 5.92 0.61
C TYR A 209 -14.40 6.56 1.53
N ARG A 210 -14.04 6.80 2.78
CA ARG A 210 -14.82 7.54 3.75
C ARG A 210 -14.09 8.84 4.11
N SER A 211 -14.81 9.97 4.10
CA SER A 211 -14.23 11.25 4.52
C SER A 211 -13.69 11.15 5.95
N TYR A 212 -12.50 11.66 6.21
CA TYR A 212 -11.98 11.71 7.57
C TYR A 212 -12.76 12.68 8.49
N ASN A 213 -13.65 13.50 7.93
CA ASN A 213 -14.58 14.35 8.69
C ASN A 213 -15.89 13.65 9.04
N ASP A 214 -16.17 12.51 8.38
CA ASP A 214 -17.40 11.77 8.59
C ASP A 214 -17.26 10.91 9.85
N GLU A 215 -18.01 11.29 10.90
CA GLU A 215 -18.11 10.58 12.19
C GLU A 215 -16.76 10.05 12.74
N ARG A 216 -15.71 10.89 12.63
CA ARG A 216 -14.37 10.52 13.11
C ARG A 216 -14.41 10.08 14.58
N ALA A 217 -13.87 8.91 14.88
CA ALA A 217 -13.91 8.30 16.20
C ALA A 217 -13.20 9.13 17.30
N ALA A 218 -12.07 9.80 16.95
CA ALA A 218 -11.34 10.66 17.88
C ALA A 218 -10.46 11.68 17.15
N ASN A 219 -10.24 12.84 17.78
CA ASN A 219 -9.30 13.87 17.29
C ASN A 219 -7.87 13.66 17.81
N SER A 220 -7.73 13.02 18.97
CA SER A 220 -6.44 12.72 19.62
C SER A 220 -6.44 11.29 20.19
N GLY A 221 -5.27 10.81 20.60
CA GLY A 221 -5.13 9.43 21.07
C GLY A 221 -5.29 8.37 19.97
N VAL A 222 -5.16 8.78 18.70
CA VAL A 222 -5.37 7.92 17.53
C VAL A 222 -4.23 6.90 17.41
N LYS A 223 -4.58 5.61 17.41
CA LYS A 223 -3.63 4.50 17.39
C LYS A 223 -3.91 3.54 16.23
N ILE A 224 -2.84 2.95 15.71
CA ILE A 224 -2.96 1.90 14.69
C ILE A 224 -3.67 0.67 15.29
N GLY A 225 -4.65 0.14 14.55
CA GLY A 225 -5.47 -0.98 14.99
C GLY A 225 -6.69 -0.56 15.84
N GLN A 226 -7.01 0.76 15.91
CA GLN A 226 -8.23 1.24 16.57
C GLN A 226 -9.50 0.80 15.80
N GLY A 227 -10.64 0.74 16.50
CA GLY A 227 -11.90 0.22 15.96
C GLY A 227 -12.01 -1.30 16.08
N ASN A 228 -12.66 -1.94 15.13
CA ASN A 228 -12.77 -3.40 15.08
C ASN A 228 -11.42 -4.01 14.70
N LYS A 229 -10.62 -4.29 15.72
CA LYS A 229 -9.28 -4.83 15.57
C LYS A 229 -9.33 -6.22 14.93
N THR A 230 -8.78 -6.35 13.75
CA THR A 230 -8.85 -7.56 12.94
C THR A 230 -7.46 -8.11 12.69
N ASN A 231 -7.21 -9.34 13.10
CA ASN A 231 -5.98 -10.04 12.78
C ASN A 231 -6.14 -10.76 11.43
N VAL A 232 -5.11 -10.68 10.61
CA VAL A 232 -5.07 -11.30 9.28
C VAL A 232 -3.81 -12.16 9.20
N PHE A 233 -3.98 -13.42 8.84
CA PHE A 233 -2.88 -14.30 8.48
C PHE A 233 -3.11 -14.88 7.09
N ILE A 234 -2.10 -14.79 6.23
CA ILE A 234 -2.14 -15.37 4.88
C ILE A 234 -0.85 -16.16 4.69
N ALA A 235 -0.99 -17.42 4.29
CA ALA A 235 0.09 -18.25 3.79
C ALA A 235 -0.21 -18.59 2.33
N ASP A 236 0.71 -18.24 1.42
CA ASP A 236 0.66 -18.55 0.00
C ASP A 236 1.91 -19.32 -0.35
N ILE A 237 1.74 -20.59 -0.71
CA ILE A 237 2.83 -21.54 -1.00
C ILE A 237 2.61 -22.12 -2.38
N GLN A 238 3.64 -22.05 -3.22
CA GLN A 238 3.63 -22.59 -4.56
C GLN A 238 4.89 -23.41 -4.82
N ALA A 239 4.72 -24.55 -5.47
CA ALA A 239 5.80 -25.34 -6.05
C ALA A 239 5.56 -25.52 -7.54
N ALA A 240 6.63 -25.48 -8.34
CA ALA A 240 6.53 -25.68 -9.76
C ALA A 240 7.68 -26.52 -10.32
N TYR A 241 7.37 -27.26 -11.39
CA TYR A 241 8.32 -28.01 -12.19
C TYR A 241 8.33 -27.50 -13.62
N LEU A 242 9.48 -27.09 -14.12
CA LEU A 242 9.67 -26.61 -15.50
C LEU A 242 9.65 -27.78 -16.47
N VAL A 243 8.52 -27.99 -17.13
CA VAL A 243 8.31 -29.08 -18.10
C VAL A 243 9.03 -28.79 -19.41
N ASN A 244 8.84 -27.61 -19.97
CA ASN A 244 9.46 -27.18 -21.21
C ASN A 244 10.18 -25.84 -21.03
N PRO A 245 11.52 -25.78 -21.06
CA PRO A 245 12.29 -24.55 -20.93
C PRO A 245 12.07 -23.52 -22.07
N GLN A 246 11.83 -23.99 -23.29
CA GLN A 246 11.68 -23.12 -24.47
C GLN A 246 10.41 -22.25 -24.38
N MET A 247 9.34 -22.82 -23.81
CA MET A 247 8.07 -22.14 -23.63
C MET A 247 7.87 -21.65 -22.20
N ASN A 248 8.88 -21.75 -21.34
CA ASN A 248 8.77 -21.55 -19.90
C ASN A 248 7.54 -22.25 -19.30
N MET A 249 7.21 -23.44 -19.84
CA MET A 249 6.03 -24.17 -19.42
C MET A 249 6.30 -24.90 -18.11
N LYS A 250 5.49 -24.61 -17.11
CA LYS A 250 5.60 -25.14 -15.75
C LYS A 250 4.33 -25.88 -15.36
N PHE A 251 4.47 -27.02 -14.75
CA PHE A 251 3.44 -27.62 -13.93
C PHE A 251 3.56 -27.01 -12.53
N LEU A 252 2.46 -26.52 -11.98
CA LEU A 252 2.44 -25.84 -10.68
C LEU A 252 1.36 -26.41 -9.77
N VAL A 253 1.66 -26.39 -8.49
CA VAL A 253 0.76 -26.71 -7.38
C VAL A 253 0.83 -25.55 -6.41
N SER A 254 -0.30 -25.03 -5.98
CA SER A 254 -0.33 -23.97 -5.00
C SER A 254 -1.39 -24.19 -3.92
N TYR A 255 -1.10 -23.67 -2.74
CA TYR A 255 -2.01 -23.68 -1.61
C TYR A 255 -2.01 -22.31 -0.95
N ILE A 256 -3.21 -21.74 -0.79
CA ILE A 256 -3.43 -20.48 -0.08
C ILE A 256 -4.29 -20.77 1.14
N TYR A 257 -3.77 -20.40 2.30
CA TYR A 257 -4.52 -20.33 3.54
C TYR A 257 -4.70 -18.87 3.94
N ARG A 258 -5.92 -18.47 4.25
CA ARG A 258 -6.23 -17.13 4.76
C ARG A 258 -7.11 -17.26 5.99
N ASN A 259 -6.72 -16.58 7.06
CA ASN A 259 -7.53 -16.38 8.25
C ASN A 259 -7.76 -14.88 8.45
N PHE A 260 -9.01 -14.49 8.59
CA PHE A 260 -9.47 -13.14 8.89
C PHE A 260 -10.27 -13.20 10.17
N ASP A 261 -9.79 -12.58 11.25
CA ASP A 261 -10.28 -12.76 12.61
C ASP A 261 -10.51 -11.42 13.31
N PRO A 262 -11.71 -10.79 13.11
CA PRO A 262 -12.07 -9.56 13.77
C PRO A 262 -12.36 -9.79 15.26
N SER A 263 -12.08 -8.80 16.10
CA SER A 263 -12.38 -8.84 17.54
C SER A 263 -13.88 -8.90 17.82
N GLN A 264 -14.68 -8.36 16.90
CA GLN A 264 -16.14 -8.45 16.93
C GLN A 264 -16.66 -8.80 15.54
N ASN A 265 -17.49 -9.84 15.44
CA ASN A 265 -18.19 -10.15 14.20
C ASN A 265 -19.31 -9.13 13.97
N THR A 266 -19.34 -8.58 12.76
CA THR A 266 -20.39 -7.67 12.28
C THR A 266 -20.88 -8.18 10.92
N GLU A 267 -21.92 -7.58 10.36
CA GLU A 267 -22.44 -7.98 9.04
C GLU A 267 -21.36 -7.81 7.92
N THR A 268 -20.51 -6.79 8.05
CA THR A 268 -19.46 -6.50 7.06
C THR A 268 -18.12 -7.14 7.38
N ASN A 269 -17.83 -7.41 8.65
CA ASN A 269 -16.55 -7.93 9.12
C ASN A 269 -16.78 -9.10 10.07
N PHE A 270 -16.66 -10.32 9.58
CA PHE A 270 -16.82 -11.53 10.37
C PHE A 270 -15.66 -12.50 10.14
N LYS A 271 -15.48 -13.40 11.09
CA LYS A 271 -14.42 -14.41 11.04
C LYS A 271 -14.56 -15.28 9.80
N GLN A 272 -13.49 -15.36 9.02
CA GLN A 272 -13.43 -16.15 7.80
C GLN A 272 -12.12 -16.91 7.72
N THR A 273 -12.21 -18.18 7.33
CA THR A 273 -11.05 -19.01 7.00
C THR A 273 -11.23 -19.52 5.57
N THR A 274 -10.22 -19.31 4.74
CA THR A 274 -10.21 -19.77 3.35
C THR A 274 -9.05 -20.74 3.16
N ASN A 275 -9.34 -21.85 2.51
CA ASN A 275 -8.36 -22.82 2.03
C ASN A 275 -8.55 -22.95 0.52
N TRP A 276 -7.50 -22.65 -0.24
CA TRP A 276 -7.54 -22.71 -1.69
C TRP A 276 -6.39 -23.55 -2.20
N PHE A 277 -6.71 -24.66 -2.83
CA PHE A 277 -5.74 -25.53 -3.47
C PHE A 277 -5.92 -25.45 -4.99
N SER A 278 -4.81 -25.33 -5.74
CA SER A 278 -4.86 -25.33 -7.19
C SER A 278 -3.70 -26.11 -7.80
N ILE A 279 -3.99 -26.70 -8.95
CA ILE A 279 -3.04 -27.39 -9.83
C ILE A 279 -3.22 -26.81 -11.23
N GLY A 280 -2.12 -26.55 -11.94
CA GLY A 280 -2.21 -25.99 -13.27
C GLY A 280 -0.94 -26.15 -14.10
N LEU A 281 -1.11 -25.85 -15.39
CA LEU A 281 -0.02 -25.63 -16.33
C LEU A 281 0.02 -24.15 -16.66
N ARG A 282 1.18 -23.54 -16.57
CA ARG A 282 1.44 -22.16 -16.97
C ARG A 282 2.56 -22.14 -18.00
N ALA A 283 2.34 -21.47 -19.13
CA ALA A 283 3.35 -21.26 -20.15
C ALA A 283 3.36 -19.79 -20.55
N ASP A 284 4.55 -19.26 -20.82
CA ASP A 284 4.75 -17.93 -21.40
C ASP A 284 4.94 -18.14 -22.91
N ILE A 285 3.81 -18.21 -23.64
CA ILE A 285 3.80 -18.56 -25.08
C ILE A 285 4.13 -17.34 -25.95
N PHE A 286 3.90 -16.14 -25.46
CA PHE A 286 4.14 -14.91 -26.20
C PHE A 286 4.96 -13.93 -25.37
N ASN A 287 6.09 -13.47 -25.95
CA ASN A 287 6.68 -12.21 -25.55
C ASN A 287 5.91 -11.09 -26.24
N TRP A 288 5.04 -10.38 -25.50
CA TRP A 288 4.43 -9.17 -25.99
C TRP A 288 5.52 -8.09 -26.02
N TYR A 289 6.12 -7.90 -27.18
CA TYR A 289 6.91 -6.71 -27.47
C TYR A 289 5.97 -5.65 -28.01
N PHE A 290 5.78 -4.60 -27.26
CA PHE A 290 5.15 -3.38 -27.77
C PHE A 290 6.29 -2.39 -28.03
N ASP A 291 6.75 -2.30 -29.26
CA ASP A 291 7.57 -1.19 -29.75
C ASP A 291 6.64 -0.02 -30.04
N TYR A 292 6.52 0.92 -29.10
CA TYR A 292 5.85 2.20 -29.29
C TYR A 292 6.86 3.35 -29.16
#